data_a2cb80990819c582203cf426721a107a
#
_entry.id   a2cb80990819c582203cf426721a107a
#
_cell.length_a   1.000
_cell.length_b   1.000
_cell.length_c   1.000
_cell.angle_alpha   90.00
_cell.angle_beta   90.00
_cell.angle_gamma   90.00
#
_symmetry.space_group_name_H-M   'P 1'
#
loop_
_entity.id
_entity.type
_entity.pdbx_description
1 polymer ?
#
loop_
_entity_poly.entity_id
_entity_poly.type
_entity_poly.pdbx_seq_one_letter_code
_entity_poly.pdbx_strand_id
1 'polypeptide(L)'
;MGCLNSKEKARKGFKPSWKSEEPITREKLQQLRDEFWDTAPHYGGESVIWDALKVAVSANDIESAKLILDAADVIISEPDLSVCYDQKGRKYDLPVFVLSDPINLSD
;
A
#
# COMPACT_ATOMS: atom_id res chain seq x y z
N MET A 1 -25.95 12.49 9.64
CA MET A 1 -24.93 11.95 9.85
C MET A 1 -24.39 10.88 8.98
N GLY A 2 -25.15 10.34 8.07
CA GLY A 2 -24.62 9.42 7.10
C GLY A 2 -23.52 10.00 6.26
N CYS A 3 -23.51 11.31 6.06
CA CYS A 3 -22.48 11.86 5.20
C CYS A 3 -21.10 11.78 5.80
N LEU A 4 -20.97 11.86 7.11
CA LEU A 4 -19.67 11.71 7.72
C LEU A 4 -19.12 10.33 7.49
N ASN A 5 -19.97 9.34 7.65
CA ASN A 5 -19.54 7.97 7.44
C ASN A 5 -19.17 7.73 6.00
N SER A 6 -19.89 8.35 5.08
CA SER A 6 -19.59 8.21 3.68
C SER A 6 -18.21 8.75 3.35
N LYS A 7 -17.84 9.88 3.93
CA LYS A 7 -16.54 10.45 3.68
C LYS A 7 -15.44 9.54 4.18
N GLU A 8 -15.64 8.98 5.36
CA GLU A 8 -14.63 8.09 5.91
C GLU A 8 -14.48 6.87 5.04
N LYS A 9 -15.58 6.32 4.57
CA LYS A 9 -15.52 5.16 3.70
C LYS A 9 -14.81 5.49 2.40
N ALA A 10 -15.05 6.66 1.86
CA ALA A 10 -14.41 7.06 0.61
C ALA A 10 -12.91 7.11 0.77
N ARG A 11 -12.42 7.64 1.90
CA ARG A 11 -10.99 7.69 2.14
C ARG A 11 -10.41 6.31 2.36
N LYS A 12 -11.15 5.46 3.07
CA LYS A 12 -10.67 4.12 3.37
C LYS A 12 -10.82 3.16 2.21
N GLY A 13 -11.63 3.53 1.22
CA GLY A 13 -11.87 2.66 0.08
C GLY A 13 -10.63 2.30 -0.69
N PHE A 14 -9.62 3.15 -0.62
CA PHE A 14 -8.36 2.92 -1.27
C PHE A 14 -7.51 1.89 -0.50
N LYS A 15 -7.62 1.83 0.81
CA LYS A 15 -6.80 0.93 1.62
C LYS A 15 -7.64 -0.24 2.12
N PRO A 16 -7.12 -1.46 2.01
CA PRO A 16 -7.89 -2.63 2.41
C PRO A 16 -8.05 -2.73 3.92
N SER A 17 -9.11 -3.41 4.34
CA SER A 17 -9.34 -3.72 5.75
C SER A 17 -8.89 -5.15 5.99
N TRP A 18 -8.14 -5.37 7.06
CA TRP A 18 -7.65 -6.72 7.35
C TRP A 18 -7.39 -6.87 8.84
N LYS A 19 -7.22 -8.12 9.25
CA LYS A 19 -7.00 -8.45 10.64
C LYS A 19 -5.81 -9.39 10.73
N SER A 20 -4.91 -9.11 11.65
CA SER A 20 -3.78 -9.98 11.90
C SER A 20 -4.26 -11.21 12.68
N GLU A 21 -3.65 -12.37 12.44
CA GLU A 21 -4.01 -13.59 13.17
C GLU A 21 -3.86 -13.41 14.67
N GLU A 22 -2.80 -12.72 15.07
CA GLU A 22 -2.60 -12.36 16.47
C GLU A 22 -2.44 -10.88 16.53
N PRO A 23 -2.83 -10.25 17.64
CA PRO A 23 -2.64 -8.80 17.76
C PRO A 23 -1.18 -8.44 17.51
N ILE A 24 -0.97 -7.40 16.75
CA ILE A 24 0.37 -6.96 16.36
C ILE A 24 0.55 -5.53 16.82
N THR A 25 1.72 -5.21 17.35
CA THR A 25 2.03 -3.85 17.78
C THR A 25 2.44 -3.01 16.58
N ARG A 26 2.35 -1.70 16.74
CA ARG A 26 2.78 -0.78 15.69
C ARG A 26 4.26 -0.94 15.39
N GLU A 27 5.05 -1.19 16.42
CA GLU A 27 6.48 -1.40 16.25
C GLU A 27 6.76 -2.64 15.41
N LYS A 28 6.07 -3.73 15.70
CA LYS A 28 6.25 -4.96 14.93
C LYS A 28 5.78 -4.78 13.49
N LEU A 29 4.68 -4.08 13.31
CA LEU A 29 4.17 -3.81 11.96
C LEU A 29 5.18 -3.00 11.16
N GLN A 30 5.79 -2.00 11.79
CA GLN A 30 6.79 -1.20 11.11
C GLN A 30 8.01 -2.02 10.73
N GLN A 31 8.42 -2.94 11.59
CA GLN A 31 9.53 -3.85 11.28
C GLN A 31 9.21 -4.69 10.05
N LEU A 32 7.99 -5.21 9.97
CA LEU A 32 7.59 -6.02 8.83
C LEU A 32 7.61 -5.18 7.54
N ARG A 33 7.16 -3.94 7.62
CA ARG A 33 7.14 -3.06 6.47
C ARG A 33 8.56 -2.71 6.02
N ASP A 34 9.42 -2.35 6.95
CA ASP A 34 10.80 -2.02 6.64
C ASP A 34 11.50 -3.19 5.98
N GLU A 35 11.28 -4.39 6.51
CA GLU A 35 11.88 -5.58 5.96
C GLU A 35 11.37 -5.86 4.55
N PHE A 36 10.08 -5.67 4.33
CA PHE A 36 9.50 -5.86 3.00
C PHE A 36 10.14 -4.93 1.98
N TRP A 37 10.21 -3.63 2.30
CA TRP A 37 10.75 -2.66 1.35
C TRP A 37 12.24 -2.85 1.12
N ASP A 38 12.94 -3.39 2.10
CA ASP A 38 14.37 -3.65 1.97
C ASP A 38 14.63 -4.86 1.07
N THR A 39 13.78 -5.89 1.17
CA THR A 39 14.02 -7.14 0.47
C THR A 39 13.34 -7.24 -0.90
N ALA A 40 12.20 -6.59 -1.08
CA ALA A 40 11.42 -6.73 -2.31
C ALA A 40 12.24 -6.45 -3.57
N PRO A 41 13.04 -5.37 -3.63
CA PRO A 41 13.80 -5.09 -4.86
C PRO A 41 14.80 -6.17 -5.23
N HIS A 42 15.22 -6.98 -4.26
CA HIS A 42 16.19 -8.06 -4.53
C HIS A 42 15.56 -9.23 -5.26
N TYR A 43 14.24 -9.33 -5.22
CA TYR A 43 13.54 -10.42 -5.90
C TYR A 43 13.13 -10.07 -7.32
N GLY A 44 13.28 -8.82 -7.70
CA GLY A 44 12.98 -8.40 -9.06
C GLY A 44 12.33 -7.04 -9.09
N GLY A 45 12.15 -6.54 -10.32
CA GLY A 45 11.59 -5.22 -10.51
C GLY A 45 12.64 -4.14 -10.46
N GLU A 46 12.22 -2.92 -10.73
CA GLU A 46 13.12 -1.78 -10.75
C GLU A 46 13.03 -1.03 -9.44
N SER A 47 14.18 -0.64 -8.90
CA SER A 47 14.20 0.04 -7.61
C SER A 47 13.41 1.35 -7.63
N VAL A 48 13.43 2.06 -8.76
CA VAL A 48 12.68 3.31 -8.87
C VAL A 48 11.18 3.06 -8.76
N ILE A 49 10.71 1.91 -9.28
CA ILE A 49 9.30 1.55 -9.17
C ILE A 49 8.96 1.19 -7.73
N TRP A 50 9.82 0.41 -7.06
CA TRP A 50 9.58 0.07 -5.66
C TRP A 50 9.55 1.31 -4.78
N ASP A 51 10.45 2.27 -5.06
CA ASP A 51 10.45 3.53 -4.30
C ASP A 51 9.14 4.30 -4.50
N ALA A 52 8.65 4.35 -5.73
CA ALA A 52 7.38 5.03 -6.01
C ALA A 52 6.22 4.35 -5.30
N LEU A 53 6.20 3.01 -5.29
CA LEU A 53 5.14 2.27 -4.60
C LEU A 53 5.17 2.53 -3.10
N LYS A 54 6.36 2.57 -2.52
CA LYS A 54 6.51 2.83 -1.10
C LYS A 54 5.94 4.20 -0.73
N VAL A 55 6.24 5.22 -1.53
CA VAL A 55 5.71 6.56 -1.28
C VAL A 55 4.20 6.60 -1.51
N ALA A 56 3.73 5.93 -2.56
CA ALA A 56 2.31 5.95 -2.89
C ALA A 56 1.44 5.31 -1.80
N VAL A 57 1.90 4.18 -1.20
CA VAL A 57 1.10 3.55 -0.16
C VAL A 57 1.07 4.37 1.13
N SER A 58 1.98 5.34 1.26
CA SER A 58 1.98 6.25 2.41
C SER A 58 1.02 7.40 2.23
N ALA A 59 0.50 7.62 1.02
CA ALA A 59 -0.40 8.73 0.75
C ALA A 59 -1.72 8.54 1.48
N ASN A 60 -2.34 9.65 1.86
CA ASN A 60 -3.59 9.60 2.61
C ASN A 60 -4.80 9.38 1.72
N ASP A 61 -4.69 9.69 0.44
CA ASP A 61 -5.80 9.52 -0.48
C ASP A 61 -5.32 8.92 -1.79
N ILE A 62 -6.29 8.37 -2.53
CA ILE A 62 -5.98 7.66 -3.77
C ILE A 62 -5.49 8.60 -4.86
N GLU A 63 -5.95 9.84 -4.85
CA GLU A 63 -5.54 10.77 -5.90
C GLU A 63 -4.07 11.11 -5.80
N SER A 64 -3.59 11.34 -4.57
CA SER A 64 -2.17 11.58 -4.36
C SER A 64 -1.34 10.36 -4.76
N ALA A 65 -1.81 9.17 -4.38
CA ALA A 65 -1.11 7.95 -4.75
C ALA A 65 -1.04 7.77 -6.25
N LYS A 66 -2.14 8.05 -6.95
CA LYS A 66 -2.16 7.94 -8.41
C LYS A 66 -1.19 8.89 -9.08
N LEU A 67 -1.09 10.11 -8.56
CA LEU A 67 -0.16 11.08 -9.12
C LEU A 67 1.28 10.58 -9.00
N ILE A 68 1.61 10.03 -7.85
CA ILE A 68 2.95 9.50 -7.62
C ILE A 68 3.25 8.35 -8.58
N LEU A 69 2.31 7.42 -8.70
CA LEU A 69 2.51 6.25 -9.55
C LEU A 69 2.48 6.61 -11.03
N ASP A 70 1.64 7.56 -11.39
CA ASP A 70 1.57 8.01 -12.77
C ASP A 70 2.90 8.65 -13.20
N ALA A 71 3.51 9.42 -12.31
CA ALA A 71 4.80 10.03 -12.58
C ALA A 71 5.90 8.98 -12.77
N ALA A 72 5.74 7.82 -12.17
CA ALA A 72 6.70 6.73 -12.30
C ALA A 72 6.33 5.73 -13.38
N ASP A 73 5.28 6.02 -14.15
CA ASP A 73 4.77 5.15 -15.23
C ASP A 73 4.34 3.79 -14.70
N VAL A 74 3.70 3.77 -13.53
CA VAL A 74 3.18 2.55 -12.93
C VAL A 74 1.71 2.41 -13.29
N ILE A 75 1.32 1.22 -13.70
CA ILE A 75 -0.06 0.89 -14.05
C ILE A 75 -0.71 0.23 -12.82
N ILE A 76 -1.78 0.84 -12.33
CA ILE A 76 -2.50 0.31 -11.16
C ILE A 76 -3.53 -0.70 -11.65
N SER A 77 -3.38 -1.96 -11.21
CA SER A 77 -4.31 -3.02 -11.60
C SER A 77 -5.44 -3.18 -10.58
N GLU A 78 -5.12 -3.01 -9.28
CA GLU A 78 -6.13 -3.10 -8.24
C GLU A 78 -6.26 -1.76 -7.54
N PRO A 79 -7.50 -1.31 -7.27
CA PRO A 79 -7.72 0.02 -6.69
C PRO A 79 -7.02 0.25 -5.34
N ASP A 80 -6.75 -0.82 -4.60
CA ASP A 80 -6.08 -0.69 -3.31
C ASP A 80 -4.56 -0.70 -3.43
N LEU A 81 -4.04 -0.70 -4.65
CA LEU A 81 -2.62 -0.72 -4.99
C LEU A 81 -1.94 -2.05 -4.70
N SER A 82 -2.71 -3.10 -4.40
CA SER A 82 -2.12 -4.40 -4.09
C SER A 82 -1.44 -5.04 -5.28
N VAL A 83 -1.86 -4.68 -6.49
CA VAL A 83 -1.24 -5.21 -7.71
C VAL A 83 -1.01 -4.06 -8.67
N CYS A 84 0.23 -3.89 -9.08
CA CYS A 84 0.62 -2.87 -10.04
C CYS A 84 1.57 -3.48 -11.06
N TYR A 85 1.75 -2.80 -12.18
CA TYR A 85 2.64 -3.23 -13.25
C TYR A 85 3.50 -2.07 -13.72
N ASP A 86 4.70 -2.37 -14.17
CA ASP A 86 5.51 -1.34 -14.81
C ASP A 86 5.28 -1.38 -16.33
N GLN A 87 5.96 -0.52 -17.06
CA GLN A 87 5.76 -0.41 -18.51
C GLN A 87 6.24 -1.64 -19.27
N LYS A 88 7.08 -2.43 -18.63
CA LYS A 88 7.58 -3.66 -19.24
C LYS A 88 6.70 -4.86 -18.95
N GLY A 89 5.62 -4.65 -18.21
CA GLY A 89 4.68 -5.71 -17.89
C GLY A 89 5.04 -6.52 -16.65
N ARG A 90 6.02 -6.08 -15.87
CA ARG A 90 6.37 -6.80 -14.65
C ARG A 90 5.36 -6.49 -13.56
N LYS A 91 4.95 -7.51 -12.85
CA LYS A 91 3.95 -7.41 -11.79
C LYS A 91 4.61 -7.08 -10.46
N TYR A 92 3.98 -6.17 -9.71
CA TYR A 92 4.40 -5.82 -8.36
C TYR A 92 3.25 -6.12 -7.42
N ASP A 93 3.47 -7.11 -6.54
CA ASP A 93 2.46 -7.51 -5.55
C ASP A 93 2.80 -6.89 -4.21
N LEU A 94 1.85 -6.21 -3.61
CA LEU A 94 2.05 -5.58 -2.31
C LEU A 94 1.19 -6.30 -1.28
N PRO A 95 1.82 -6.84 -0.22
CA PRO A 95 1.04 -7.49 0.82
C PRO A 95 0.21 -6.49 1.60
N VAL A 96 -0.88 -6.97 2.20
CA VAL A 96 -1.84 -6.11 2.87
C VAL A 96 -1.20 -5.32 4.01
N PHE A 97 -0.18 -5.87 4.66
CA PHE A 97 0.41 -5.19 5.81
C PHE A 97 1.21 -3.93 5.44
N VAL A 98 1.57 -3.75 4.15
CA VAL A 98 2.20 -2.50 3.73
C VAL A 98 1.17 -1.50 3.23
N LEU A 99 -0.06 -1.95 2.98
CA LEU A 99 -1.11 -1.08 2.43
C LEU A 99 -1.89 -0.36 3.52
N SER A 100 -2.17 -1.02 4.62
CA SER A 100 -2.96 -0.43 5.70
C SER A 100 -2.66 -1.08 7.03
N ASP A 101 -3.12 -0.45 8.10
CA ASP A 101 -3.01 -1.01 9.45
C ASP A 101 -4.10 -2.06 9.65
N PRO A 102 -3.82 -3.12 10.41
CA PRO A 102 -4.85 -4.11 10.72
C PRO A 102 -5.86 -3.52 11.70
N ILE A 103 -7.10 -4.03 11.66
CA ILE A 103 -8.15 -3.52 12.54
C ILE A 103 -7.88 -3.85 14.01
N ASN A 104 -7.07 -4.87 14.27
CA ASN A 104 -6.71 -5.27 15.63
C ASN A 104 -5.29 -4.84 16.02
N LEU A 105 -4.83 -3.73 15.45
CA LEU A 105 -3.53 -3.19 15.80
C LEU A 105 -3.48 -2.85 17.28
N SER A 106 -2.41 -3.26 17.93
CA SER A 106 -2.21 -3.03 19.36
C SER A 106 -1.03 -2.07 19.50
N ASP A 107 -1.13 -1.13 20.41
CA ASP A 107 -0.01 -0.18 20.61
C ASP A 107 0.73 -0.43 21.89
#